data_557c3ee241d90b7e094ece650125b349
#
_entry.id   557c3ee241d90b7e094ece650125b349
#
_cell.length_a   1.000
_cell.length_b   1.000
_cell.length_c   1.000
_cell.angle_alpha   90.00
_cell.angle_beta   90.00
_cell.angle_gamma   90.00
#
_symmetry.space_group_name_H-M   'P 1'
#
loop_
_entity.id
_entity.type
_entity.pdbx_description
1 polymer ?
#
loop_
_entity_poly.entity_id
_entity_poly.type
_entity_poly.pdbx_seq_one_letter_code
_entity_poly.pdbx_strand_id
1 'polypeptide(L)'
;ANGGDVLEVQLVDKVLSPDGSVVMEKQPNITSHLDGVDASLSVIRQGMKGVISAEDGGTASEYFRNFDYTDQVGAKTGTAQVNLIDLENNAWFVAFAPYEEPEIAVVVFIANGYKGGVASLTSKDVIANYFERKNNPEIDEVPVQDSFVP
;
A
#
# COMPACT_ATOMS: atom_id res chain seq x y z
N ALA A 1 9.31 2.13 5.12
CA ALA A 1 8.12 2.61 5.80
C ALA A 1 8.30 2.55 7.32
N ASN A 2 8.59 1.41 7.90
CA ASN A 2 8.63 1.14 9.34
C ASN A 2 10.01 1.33 10.02
N GLY A 3 10.92 2.08 9.43
CA GLY A 3 12.23 2.39 10.03
C GLY A 3 13.27 1.26 9.95
N GLY A 4 13.04 0.19 9.21
CA GLY A 4 14.00 -0.88 9.01
C GLY A 4 13.70 -2.18 9.76
N ASP A 5 12.56 -2.28 10.43
CA ASP A 5 12.11 -3.52 11.04
C ASP A 5 11.65 -4.52 9.98
N VAL A 6 12.14 -5.74 10.07
CA VAL A 6 11.68 -6.88 9.26
C VAL A 6 10.70 -7.69 10.09
N LEU A 7 9.46 -7.74 9.65
CA LEU A 7 8.39 -8.42 10.35
C LEU A 7 8.18 -9.83 9.81
N GLU A 8 7.78 -10.74 10.70
CA GLU A 8 7.22 -12.03 10.28
C GLU A 8 5.93 -11.81 9.50
N VAL A 9 5.82 -12.48 8.33
CA VAL A 9 4.61 -12.38 7.51
C VAL A 9 3.45 -13.09 8.20
N GLN A 10 2.36 -12.39 8.42
CA GLN A 10 1.14 -12.90 9.05
C GLN A 10 -0.06 -12.57 8.17
N LEU A 11 -0.96 -13.53 7.98
CA LEU A 11 -2.22 -13.38 7.25
C LEU A 11 -3.42 -13.24 8.18
N VAL A 12 -3.30 -13.72 9.42
CA VAL A 12 -4.35 -13.66 10.43
C VAL A 12 -3.93 -12.64 11.48
N ASP A 13 -4.69 -11.58 11.59
CA ASP A 13 -4.56 -10.58 12.65
C ASP A 13 -5.23 -11.07 13.94
N LYS A 14 -6.53 -11.35 13.85
CA LYS A 14 -7.31 -11.85 14.99
C LYS A 14 -8.36 -12.87 14.57
N VAL A 15 -8.77 -13.67 15.52
CA VAL A 15 -9.90 -14.61 15.41
C VAL A 15 -10.97 -14.17 16.39
N LEU A 16 -12.18 -13.99 15.88
CA LEU A 16 -13.35 -13.63 16.68
C LEU A 16 -14.26 -14.85 16.84
N SER A 17 -14.91 -14.95 17.98
CA SER A 17 -16.04 -15.87 18.18
C SER A 17 -17.32 -15.29 17.53
N PRO A 18 -18.40 -16.09 17.39
CA PRO A 18 -19.65 -15.63 16.78
C PRO A 18 -20.32 -14.44 17.50
N ASP A 19 -20.03 -14.22 18.77
CA ASP A 19 -20.50 -13.08 19.55
C ASP A 19 -19.62 -11.82 19.44
N GLY A 20 -18.55 -11.90 18.60
CA GLY A 20 -17.61 -10.78 18.38
C GLY A 20 -16.48 -10.71 19.41
N SER A 21 -16.43 -11.60 20.40
CA SER A 21 -15.31 -11.61 21.36
C SER A 21 -14.01 -12.11 20.72
N VAL A 22 -12.87 -11.51 21.10
CA VAL A 22 -11.55 -11.88 20.57
C VAL A 22 -11.12 -13.20 21.19
N VAL A 23 -10.98 -14.24 20.36
CA VAL A 23 -10.48 -15.57 20.77
C VAL A 23 -8.95 -15.61 20.72
N MET A 24 -8.38 -14.98 19.70
CA MET A 24 -6.94 -14.90 19.49
C MET A 24 -6.61 -13.61 18.75
N GLU A 25 -5.55 -12.96 19.17
CA GLU A 25 -4.96 -11.82 18.47
C GLU A 25 -3.46 -12.02 18.35
N LYS A 26 -2.93 -11.83 17.15
CA LYS A 26 -1.49 -11.92 16.91
C LYS A 26 -0.86 -10.54 16.99
N GLN A 27 0.24 -10.44 17.70
CA GLN A 27 1.06 -9.23 17.73
C GLN A 27 2.14 -9.30 16.65
N PRO A 28 2.53 -8.15 16.06
CA PRO A 28 3.65 -8.09 15.14
C PRO A 28 4.92 -8.67 15.75
N ASN A 29 5.61 -9.55 15.03
CA ASN A 29 6.86 -10.15 15.46
C ASN A 29 8.02 -9.62 14.59
N ILE A 30 8.93 -8.87 15.20
CA ILE A 30 10.14 -8.36 14.54
C ILE A 30 11.18 -9.48 14.52
N THR A 31 11.52 -9.94 13.32
CA THR A 31 12.50 -11.01 13.12
C THR A 31 13.93 -10.48 13.02
N SER A 32 14.10 -9.25 12.53
CA SER A 32 15.38 -8.55 12.47
C SER A 32 15.18 -7.04 12.29
N HIS A 33 16.25 -6.28 12.49
CA HIS A 33 16.27 -4.84 12.26
C HIS A 33 17.48 -4.48 11.39
N LEU A 34 17.33 -3.48 10.53
CA LEU A 34 18.41 -2.96 9.67
C LEU A 34 19.12 -1.82 10.41
N ASP A 35 20.25 -2.13 11.04
CA ASP A 35 21.03 -1.14 11.79
C ASP A 35 21.81 -0.20 10.88
N GLY A 36 21.92 1.06 11.26
CA GLY A 36 22.81 2.06 10.63
C GLY A 36 22.35 2.51 9.22
N VAL A 37 21.09 2.28 8.85
CA VAL A 37 20.55 2.63 7.53
C VAL A 37 19.61 3.84 7.53
N ASP A 38 19.40 4.50 8.66
CA ASP A 38 18.43 5.59 8.83
C ASP A 38 18.59 6.71 7.79
N ALA A 39 19.83 7.16 7.56
CA ALA A 39 20.11 8.19 6.56
C ALA A 39 19.75 7.72 5.15
N SER A 40 20.04 6.46 4.82
CA SER A 40 19.72 5.87 3.51
C SER A 40 18.21 5.69 3.34
N LEU A 41 17.51 5.23 4.39
CA LEU A 41 16.05 5.09 4.38
C LEU A 41 15.36 6.45 4.22
N SER A 42 15.88 7.50 4.87
CA SER A 42 15.36 8.86 4.71
C SER A 42 15.45 9.32 3.25
N VAL A 43 16.59 9.13 2.59
CA VAL A 43 16.78 9.50 1.18
C VAL A 43 15.86 8.68 0.26
N ILE A 44 15.73 7.36 0.52
CA ILE A 44 14.82 6.49 -0.25
C ILE A 44 13.37 6.95 -0.09
N ARG A 45 12.94 7.23 1.14
CA ARG A 45 11.58 7.72 1.41
C ARG A 45 11.31 9.03 0.68
N GLN A 46 12.27 9.97 0.71
CA GLN A 46 12.15 11.23 -0.03
C GLN A 46 12.01 10.99 -1.54
N GLY A 47 12.82 10.09 -2.13
CA GLY A 47 12.66 9.68 -3.51
C GLY A 47 11.30 9.03 -3.81
N MET A 48 10.77 8.26 -2.87
CA MET A 48 9.44 7.65 -3.00
C MET A 48 8.31 8.69 -2.97
N LYS A 49 8.46 9.78 -2.23
CA LYS A 49 7.51 10.90 -2.26
C LYS A 49 7.48 11.58 -3.64
N GLY A 50 8.64 11.72 -4.27
CA GLY A 50 8.77 12.31 -5.62
C GLY A 50 8.12 11.49 -6.74
N VAL A 51 7.87 10.19 -6.55
CA VAL A 51 7.27 9.31 -7.59
C VAL A 51 5.90 9.78 -8.05
N ILE A 52 5.10 10.34 -7.16
CA ILE A 52 3.75 10.84 -7.44
C ILE A 52 3.67 12.37 -7.55
N SER A 53 4.78 13.06 -7.28
CA SER A 53 4.87 14.53 -7.36
C SER A 53 4.97 14.99 -8.81
N ALA A 54 4.11 15.93 -9.21
CA ALA A 54 4.16 16.55 -10.53
C ALA A 54 5.36 17.51 -10.64
N GLU A 55 5.75 18.17 -9.55
CA GLU A 55 6.87 19.12 -9.50
C GLU A 55 8.22 18.39 -9.70
N ASP A 56 8.35 17.18 -9.16
CA ASP A 56 9.55 16.35 -9.30
C ASP A 56 9.57 15.53 -10.59
N GLY A 57 8.56 15.63 -11.45
CA GLY A 57 8.45 14.85 -12.67
C GLY A 57 8.25 13.34 -12.40
N GLY A 58 7.56 13.02 -11.32
CA GLY A 58 7.36 11.65 -10.84
C GLY A 58 6.73 10.73 -11.87
N THR A 59 7.20 9.47 -11.89
CA THR A 59 6.79 8.46 -12.88
C THR A 59 5.32 8.04 -12.81
N ALA A 60 4.63 8.36 -11.72
CA ALA A 60 3.20 8.14 -11.55
C ALA A 60 2.42 9.45 -11.34
N SER A 61 3.04 10.62 -11.48
CA SER A 61 2.43 11.91 -11.18
C SER A 61 1.17 12.19 -12.00
N GLU A 62 1.12 11.74 -13.26
CA GLU A 62 -0.05 11.92 -14.13
C GLU A 62 -1.31 11.23 -13.57
N TYR A 63 -1.15 10.08 -12.87
CA TYR A 63 -2.23 9.30 -12.29
C TYR A 63 -2.69 9.83 -10.93
N PHE A 64 -1.87 10.63 -10.26
CA PHE A 64 -2.15 11.24 -8.96
C PHE A 64 -2.59 12.71 -9.05
N ARG A 65 -2.86 13.22 -10.26
CA ARG A 65 -3.42 14.56 -10.41
C ARG A 65 -4.73 14.69 -9.63
N ASN A 66 -4.86 15.79 -8.88
CA ASN A 66 -6.03 16.09 -8.05
C ASN A 66 -6.33 15.00 -6.99
N PHE A 67 -5.29 14.36 -6.47
CA PHE A 67 -5.40 13.44 -5.35
C PHE A 67 -5.14 14.21 -4.05
N ASP A 68 -6.14 14.28 -3.18
CA ASP A 68 -6.12 15.13 -1.98
C ASP A 68 -5.04 14.74 -0.97
N TYR A 69 -4.57 13.49 -1.02
CA TYR A 69 -3.57 12.95 -0.09
C TYR A 69 -2.19 12.78 -0.72
N THR A 70 -1.87 13.49 -1.81
CA THR A 70 -0.58 13.36 -2.52
C THR A 70 0.62 13.54 -1.60
N ASP A 71 0.56 14.50 -0.66
CA ASP A 71 1.65 14.77 0.28
C ASP A 71 1.84 13.68 1.35
N GLN A 72 0.86 12.79 1.48
CA GLN A 72 0.83 11.74 2.49
C GLN A 72 1.20 10.36 1.96
N VAL A 73 1.74 10.26 0.75
CA VAL A 73 2.04 8.97 0.13
C VAL A 73 3.49 8.89 -0.33
N GLY A 74 4.16 7.81 0.02
CA GLY A 74 5.42 7.41 -0.60
C GLY A 74 5.18 6.22 -1.53
N ALA A 75 5.75 6.25 -2.76
CA ALA A 75 5.45 5.23 -3.76
C ALA A 75 6.65 4.83 -4.62
N LYS A 76 6.52 3.70 -5.35
CA LYS A 76 7.47 3.25 -6.37
C LYS A 76 6.75 2.51 -7.48
N THR A 77 7.01 2.90 -8.72
CA THR A 77 6.58 2.17 -9.92
C THR A 77 7.56 1.06 -10.25
N GLY A 78 7.07 -0.02 -10.80
CA GLY A 78 7.89 -1.10 -11.37
C GLY A 78 7.31 -1.58 -12.69
N THR A 79 8.17 -1.82 -13.66
CA THR A 79 7.81 -2.42 -14.95
C THR A 79 8.74 -3.61 -15.16
N ALA A 80 8.18 -4.82 -15.10
CA ALA A 80 8.94 -6.05 -15.28
C ALA A 80 8.72 -6.61 -16.68
N GLN A 81 9.81 -6.74 -17.44
CA GLN A 81 9.77 -7.29 -18.80
C GLN A 81 9.37 -8.77 -18.76
N VAL A 82 8.50 -9.15 -19.67
CA VAL A 82 8.12 -10.53 -19.92
C VAL A 82 8.77 -10.96 -21.24
N ASN A 83 9.70 -11.91 -21.17
CA ASN A 83 10.46 -12.40 -22.35
C ASN A 83 9.66 -13.35 -23.22
N LEU A 84 8.39 -13.11 -23.40
CA LEU A 84 7.51 -13.88 -24.29
C LEU A 84 7.05 -12.99 -25.45
N ILE A 85 7.03 -13.56 -26.64
CA ILE A 85 6.57 -12.88 -27.86
C ILE A 85 5.09 -12.52 -27.68
N ASP A 86 4.74 -11.27 -28.02
CA ASP A 86 3.39 -10.73 -28.00
C ASP A 86 2.75 -10.51 -26.59
N LEU A 87 3.55 -10.49 -25.51
CA LEU A 87 3.06 -10.13 -24.19
C LEU A 87 3.62 -8.76 -23.73
N GLU A 88 2.73 -7.97 -23.15
CA GLU A 88 3.09 -6.71 -22.53
C GLU A 88 3.83 -6.93 -21.19
N ASN A 89 4.57 -5.92 -20.76
CA ASN A 89 5.27 -5.96 -19.49
C ASN A 89 4.31 -6.04 -18.30
N ASN A 90 4.74 -6.68 -17.23
CA ASN A 90 4.00 -6.65 -15.97
C ASN A 90 4.16 -5.28 -15.28
N ALA A 91 3.04 -4.75 -14.82
CA ALA A 91 3.01 -3.50 -14.06
C ALA A 91 2.98 -3.76 -12.57
N TRP A 92 3.87 -3.07 -11.84
CA TRP A 92 3.96 -3.08 -10.39
C TRP A 92 3.85 -1.68 -9.83
N PHE A 93 3.14 -1.54 -8.74
CA PHE A 93 3.14 -0.33 -7.93
C PHE A 93 3.12 -0.69 -6.46
N VAL A 94 3.97 -0.05 -5.68
CA VAL A 94 3.96 -0.16 -4.23
C VAL A 94 3.84 1.23 -3.64
N ALA A 95 3.08 1.35 -2.56
CA ALA A 95 2.91 2.61 -1.84
C ALA A 95 2.75 2.36 -0.35
N PHE A 96 3.00 3.38 0.44
CA PHE A 96 2.67 3.41 1.86
C PHE A 96 2.08 4.77 2.23
N ALA A 97 1.23 4.79 3.23
CA ALA A 97 0.56 5.97 3.76
C ALA A 97 0.18 5.78 5.25
N PRO A 98 0.04 6.87 6.04
CA PRO A 98 0.54 8.22 5.80
C PRO A 98 2.06 8.26 5.63
N TYR A 99 2.59 9.30 4.98
CA TYR A 99 4.02 9.37 4.68
C TYR A 99 4.89 9.47 5.95
N GLU A 100 4.50 10.27 6.93
CA GLU A 100 5.29 10.46 8.14
C GLU A 100 5.23 9.25 9.07
N GLU A 101 4.03 8.75 9.35
CA GLU A 101 3.76 7.60 10.22
C GLU A 101 2.97 6.54 9.43
N PRO A 102 3.65 5.67 8.66
CA PRO A 102 2.98 4.69 7.81
C PRO A 102 2.12 3.69 8.57
N GLU A 103 0.86 3.58 8.17
CA GLU A 103 -0.12 2.66 8.75
C GLU A 103 -0.60 1.60 7.74
N ILE A 104 -0.52 1.91 6.44
CA ILE A 104 -0.90 1.00 5.36
C ILE A 104 0.20 0.90 4.31
N ALA A 105 0.43 -0.30 3.81
CA ALA A 105 1.23 -0.55 2.62
C ALA A 105 0.36 -1.23 1.56
N VAL A 106 0.43 -0.73 0.33
CA VAL A 106 -0.35 -1.24 -0.80
C VAL A 106 0.60 -1.74 -1.87
N VAL A 107 0.38 -2.95 -2.35
CA VAL A 107 1.10 -3.54 -3.48
C VAL A 107 0.10 -3.93 -4.55
N VAL A 108 0.27 -3.40 -5.76
CA VAL A 108 -0.56 -3.73 -6.91
C VAL A 108 0.30 -4.36 -7.99
N PHE A 109 -0.15 -5.52 -8.47
CA PHE A 109 0.43 -6.24 -9.59
C PHE A 109 -0.63 -6.42 -10.68
N ILE A 110 -0.28 -6.05 -11.92
CA ILE A 110 -1.12 -6.29 -13.09
C ILE A 110 -0.30 -7.05 -14.12
N ALA A 111 -0.67 -8.30 -14.37
CA ALA A 111 -0.05 -9.09 -15.42
C ALA A 111 -0.34 -8.45 -16.78
N ASN A 112 0.69 -8.31 -17.62
CA ASN A 112 0.61 -7.66 -18.92
C ASN A 112 0.03 -6.23 -18.87
N GLY A 113 0.29 -5.51 -17.76
CA GLY A 113 -0.24 -4.18 -17.49
C GLY A 113 0.50 -3.04 -18.19
N TYR A 114 1.40 -3.34 -19.13
CA TYR A 114 2.17 -2.40 -19.94
C TYR A 114 3.21 -1.60 -19.16
N LYS A 115 2.82 -0.76 -18.22
CA LYS A 115 3.75 0.07 -17.42
C LYS A 115 3.26 0.25 -15.96
N GLY A 116 4.22 0.36 -15.04
CA GLY A 116 3.94 0.42 -13.59
C GLY A 116 3.01 1.56 -13.15
N GLY A 117 2.99 2.68 -13.90
CA GLY A 117 2.07 3.79 -13.61
C GLY A 117 0.60 3.40 -13.67
N VAL A 118 0.21 2.46 -14.53
CA VAL A 118 -1.20 2.00 -14.63
C VAL A 118 -1.64 1.33 -13.32
N ALA A 119 -0.76 0.55 -12.70
CA ALA A 119 -1.06 -0.11 -11.42
C ALA A 119 -1.29 0.89 -10.27
N SER A 120 -0.83 2.12 -10.41
CA SER A 120 -1.00 3.17 -9.41
C SER A 120 -2.45 3.63 -9.24
N LEU A 121 -3.31 3.49 -10.25
CA LEU A 121 -4.72 3.88 -10.18
C LEU A 121 -5.45 3.09 -9.09
N THR A 122 -5.31 1.76 -9.09
CA THR A 122 -5.91 0.92 -8.04
C THR A 122 -5.35 1.25 -6.65
N SER A 123 -4.03 1.50 -6.55
CA SER A 123 -3.41 1.88 -5.28
C SER A 123 -3.95 3.22 -4.76
N LYS A 124 -4.17 4.19 -5.65
CA LYS A 124 -4.78 5.49 -5.31
C LYS A 124 -6.16 5.32 -4.69
N ASP A 125 -7.02 4.48 -5.30
CA ASP A 125 -8.38 4.24 -4.79
C ASP A 125 -8.36 3.55 -3.42
N VAL A 126 -7.47 2.57 -3.22
CA VAL A 126 -7.30 1.91 -1.91
C VAL A 126 -6.85 2.90 -0.84
N ILE A 127 -5.87 3.76 -1.15
CA ILE A 127 -5.37 4.76 -0.20
C ILE A 127 -6.43 5.84 0.10
N ALA A 128 -7.18 6.29 -0.93
CA ALA A 128 -8.30 7.22 -0.73
C ALA A 128 -9.33 6.64 0.24
N ASN A 129 -9.77 5.41 -0.01
CA ASN A 129 -10.73 4.72 0.86
C ASN A 129 -10.21 4.54 2.29
N TYR A 130 -8.91 4.23 2.45
CA TYR A 130 -8.28 4.16 3.77
C TYR A 130 -8.41 5.50 4.53
N PHE A 131 -8.05 6.63 3.90
CA PHE A 131 -8.16 7.94 4.54
C PHE A 131 -9.61 8.36 4.80
N GLU A 132 -10.52 8.06 3.89
CA GLU A 132 -11.95 8.34 4.06
C GLU A 132 -12.52 7.60 5.28
N ARG A 133 -12.21 6.30 5.43
CA ARG A 133 -12.64 5.51 6.59
C ARG A 133 -12.00 5.98 7.88
N LYS A 134 -10.70 6.29 7.86
CA LYS A 134 -9.99 6.83 9.02
C LYS A 134 -10.60 8.15 9.51
N ASN A 135 -11.00 9.01 8.57
CA ASN A 135 -11.59 10.32 8.87
C ASN A 135 -13.09 10.24 9.21
N ASN A 136 -13.75 9.14 8.84
CA ASN A 136 -15.17 8.92 9.07
C ASN A 136 -15.46 7.47 9.51
N PRO A 137 -15.20 7.13 10.77
CA PRO A 137 -15.33 5.75 11.28
C PRO A 137 -16.76 5.20 11.22
N GLU A 138 -17.80 6.04 11.02
CA GLU A 138 -19.17 5.57 10.84
C GLU A 138 -19.37 4.77 9.52
N ILE A 139 -18.43 4.87 8.56
CA ILE A 139 -18.49 4.11 7.31
C ILE A 139 -18.18 2.61 7.55
N ASP A 140 -17.55 2.25 8.66
CA ASP A 140 -17.19 0.86 8.99
C ASP A 140 -18.37 0.01 9.49
N GLU A 141 -19.51 0.60 9.77
CA GLU A 141 -20.75 -0.12 10.09
C GLU A 141 -21.48 -0.61 8.83
N VAL A 142 -20.79 -1.27 7.92
CA VAL A 142 -21.49 -2.08 6.91
C VAL A 142 -21.99 -3.33 7.62
N PRO A 143 -23.31 -3.53 7.77
CA PRO A 143 -23.82 -4.77 8.33
C PRO A 143 -23.27 -5.92 7.48
N VAL A 144 -22.53 -6.83 8.08
CA VAL A 144 -22.22 -8.10 7.44
C VAL A 144 -23.58 -8.77 7.19
N GLN A 145 -24.10 -8.60 6.00
CA GLN A 145 -25.26 -9.34 5.56
C GLN A 145 -24.79 -10.79 5.43
N ASP A 146 -25.14 -11.61 6.42
CA ASP A 146 -24.98 -13.06 6.38
C ASP A 146 -25.82 -13.62 5.21
N SER A 147 -25.29 -13.50 3.99
CA SER A 147 -25.93 -14.03 2.79
C SER A 147 -25.39 -15.41 2.39
N PHE A 148 -24.67 -16.07 3.27
CA PHE A 148 -24.22 -17.46 3.12
C PHE A 148 -24.77 -18.37 4.20
N VAL A 149 -26.10 -18.43 4.32
CA VAL A 149 -26.76 -19.58 4.94
C VAL A 149 -27.41 -20.36 3.80
N PRO A 150 -26.99 -21.60 3.51
CA PRO A 150 -27.65 -22.45 2.51
C PRO A 150 -29.05 -22.87 2.99
#